data_fd96121ef61d653b3aae3614085623c5
#
_entry.id   fd96121ef61d653b3aae3614085623c5
#
_cell.length_a   1.000
_cell.length_b   1.000
_cell.length_c   1.000
_cell.angle_alpha   90.00
_cell.angle_beta   90.00
_cell.angle_gamma   90.00
#
_symmetry.space_group_name_H-M   'P 1'
#
loop_
_entity.id
_entity.type
_entity.pdbx_description
1 polymer ?
#
loop_
_entity_poly.entity_id
_entity_poly.type
_entity_poly.pdbx_seq_one_letter_code
_entity_poly.pdbx_strand_id
1 'polypeptide(L)'
;MNPLPPDGVSVTTQHNDNRRTGANLLETALHPGNVRPDTFGKLFSRPVDGQIYAQPLYLARCPIEGHGPRDVVFTATMHNSVYAFDADDPAASAPLWHASLGPSVTLPDANVGPSGYRDISVEVGVVSTPVIDVERHVLYVVAFTKEQGAYHHTLHALDLSTGWEALGGPVRIAATVPGTGDGSAQGKLTFTSNRQIQRAALTLAGGRVYVAFAAYGDQDPYHGWVFGFDAGDLRRTGVYVTTPATQRGGIWQAGQGLGVDDQGNLYFMTGNGGFRPDGSELGDAVVKLTPGLTLADWFSPFNNAALDAADADLGSAGPLLIPGTRLLLGGGKEGKFYLLDTGNMGHFHAGSDSQIVQSFFVVTPDKNTHHIHGGAVHWNFRGGGGPWVYVWPENAFLRAYRFTGGTLQTAPASTSTTTDPRGVPGGSPGMPGGFLSVSAHGDDPATGLVWATHPYRDNANQAVVEGVLRVYQATDLTREVWNSKMKALAALS
;
A
#
# COMPACT_ATOMS: atom_id res chain seq x y z
N MET A 1 -28.36 9.71 -10.39
CA MET A 1 -27.52 9.02 -11.38
C MET A 1 -27.80 7.53 -11.26
N ASN A 2 -27.89 6.79 -12.37
CA ASN A 2 -28.06 5.34 -12.28
C ASN A 2 -26.78 4.73 -11.71
N PRO A 3 -26.88 3.75 -10.81
CA PRO A 3 -25.71 3.02 -10.34
C PRO A 3 -24.97 2.40 -11.53
N LEU A 4 -23.64 2.41 -11.49
CA LEU A 4 -22.82 1.74 -12.51
C LEU A 4 -23.23 0.26 -12.58
N PRO A 5 -23.35 -0.33 -13.78
CA PRO A 5 -23.74 -1.73 -13.89
C PRO A 5 -22.65 -2.64 -13.31
N PRO A 6 -23.01 -3.77 -12.71
CA PRO A 6 -22.10 -4.66 -11.97
C PRO A 6 -21.11 -5.46 -12.85
N ASP A 7 -21.06 -5.24 -14.15
CA ASP A 7 -20.42 -6.15 -15.11
C ASP A 7 -18.99 -5.81 -15.49
N GLY A 8 -18.34 -4.86 -14.80
CA GLY A 8 -16.96 -4.48 -15.07
C GLY A 8 -16.04 -4.71 -13.88
N VAL A 9 -14.86 -5.30 -14.12
CA VAL A 9 -13.76 -5.30 -13.15
C VAL A 9 -13.38 -3.87 -12.86
N SER A 10 -13.29 -3.48 -11.58
CA SER A 10 -12.80 -2.16 -11.16
C SER A 10 -11.81 -2.32 -10.02
N VAL A 11 -10.79 -1.46 -10.00
CA VAL A 11 -9.78 -1.39 -8.94
C VAL A 11 -9.87 0.00 -8.34
N THR A 12 -10.69 0.14 -7.31
CA THR A 12 -11.05 1.43 -6.70
C THR A 12 -10.22 1.80 -5.48
N THR A 13 -9.38 0.88 -4.99
CA THR A 13 -8.49 1.05 -3.85
C THR A 13 -7.21 0.23 -4.02
N GLN A 14 -6.17 0.58 -3.29
CA GLN A 14 -4.92 -0.17 -3.26
C GLN A 14 -5.16 -1.62 -2.82
N HIS A 15 -4.47 -2.59 -3.47
CA HIS A 15 -4.64 -4.04 -3.26
C HIS A 15 -6.08 -4.53 -3.42
N ASN A 16 -6.83 -3.95 -4.37
CA ASN A 16 -8.14 -4.38 -4.88
C ASN A 16 -9.31 -4.23 -3.90
N ASP A 17 -9.12 -4.42 -2.60
CA ASP A 17 -10.17 -4.35 -1.59
C ASP A 17 -9.66 -3.87 -0.22
N ASN A 18 -10.57 -3.62 0.69
CA ASN A 18 -10.24 -3.13 2.05
C ASN A 18 -9.66 -4.21 2.96
N ARG A 19 -9.73 -5.49 2.63
CA ARG A 19 -9.00 -6.56 3.32
C ARG A 19 -7.54 -6.63 2.88
N ARG A 20 -7.19 -5.90 1.82
CA ARG A 20 -5.87 -5.83 1.19
C ARG A 20 -5.42 -7.19 0.63
N THR A 21 -6.38 -7.91 0.02
CA THR A 21 -6.09 -9.24 -0.56
C THR A 21 -5.16 -9.19 -1.76
N GLY A 22 -5.09 -8.07 -2.47
CA GLY A 22 -4.31 -7.92 -3.70
C GLY A 22 -4.82 -8.80 -4.85
N ALA A 23 -6.10 -9.23 -4.81
CA ALA A 23 -6.65 -10.19 -5.75
C ALA A 23 -7.80 -9.61 -6.58
N ASN A 24 -7.66 -9.64 -7.91
CA ASN A 24 -8.77 -9.50 -8.84
C ASN A 24 -9.29 -10.88 -9.22
N LEU A 25 -10.42 -11.29 -8.66
CA LEU A 25 -11.04 -12.60 -8.92
C LEU A 25 -12.11 -12.58 -10.00
N LEU A 26 -12.28 -11.44 -10.68
CA LEU A 26 -13.22 -11.27 -11.80
C LEU A 26 -12.51 -11.24 -13.15
N GLU A 27 -11.22 -11.65 -13.20
CA GLU A 27 -10.45 -11.71 -14.45
C GLU A 27 -10.96 -12.86 -15.33
N THR A 28 -11.41 -12.54 -16.54
CA THR A 28 -11.95 -13.51 -17.48
C THR A 28 -11.14 -13.63 -18.77
N ALA A 29 -10.24 -12.68 -19.03
CA ALA A 29 -9.47 -12.60 -20.26
C ALA A 29 -8.05 -13.16 -20.13
N LEU A 30 -7.32 -12.79 -19.06
CA LEU A 30 -5.92 -13.16 -18.87
C LEU A 30 -5.78 -14.44 -18.03
N HIS A 31 -4.97 -15.37 -18.53
CA HIS A 31 -4.68 -16.62 -17.86
C HIS A 31 -3.32 -17.17 -18.31
N PRO A 32 -2.72 -18.19 -17.64
CA PRO A 32 -1.38 -18.70 -18.01
C PRO A 32 -1.22 -19.20 -19.45
N GLY A 33 -2.33 -19.50 -20.13
CA GLY A 33 -2.31 -19.95 -21.53
C GLY A 33 -2.14 -18.84 -22.56
N ASN A 34 -2.47 -17.57 -22.24
CA ASN A 34 -2.41 -16.44 -23.16
C ASN A 34 -1.48 -15.29 -22.70
N VAL A 35 -1.05 -15.27 -21.43
CA VAL A 35 -0.02 -14.35 -20.97
C VAL A 35 1.35 -14.94 -21.29
N ARG A 36 1.79 -14.74 -22.54
CA ARG A 36 3.04 -15.30 -23.11
C ARG A 36 3.71 -14.28 -24.04
N PRO A 37 5.03 -14.41 -24.33
CA PRO A 37 5.77 -13.45 -25.13
C PRO A 37 5.20 -13.16 -26.53
N ASP A 38 4.45 -14.10 -27.11
CA ASP A 38 3.85 -14.01 -28.44
C ASP A 38 2.41 -13.47 -28.44
N THR A 39 1.76 -13.38 -27.28
CA THR A 39 0.33 -13.01 -27.16
C THR A 39 0.06 -11.90 -26.15
N PHE A 40 1.06 -11.52 -25.33
CA PHE A 40 0.91 -10.51 -24.30
C PHE A 40 2.07 -9.52 -24.30
N GLY A 41 1.79 -8.23 -24.07
CA GLY A 41 2.80 -7.18 -24.03
C GLY A 41 2.20 -5.79 -23.88
N LYS A 42 3.06 -4.77 -23.95
CA LYS A 42 2.64 -3.36 -23.86
C LYS A 42 1.87 -2.95 -25.12
N LEU A 43 0.65 -2.46 -24.95
CA LEU A 43 -0.19 -1.97 -26.04
C LEU A 43 0.12 -0.50 -26.39
N PHE A 44 0.21 0.37 -25.38
CA PHE A 44 0.49 1.80 -25.54
C PHE A 44 1.11 2.41 -24.30
N SER A 45 1.45 3.68 -24.33
CA SER A 45 1.92 4.49 -23.19
C SER A 45 1.16 5.80 -23.11
N ARG A 46 1.04 6.35 -21.91
CA ARG A 46 0.46 7.67 -21.65
C ARG A 46 1.51 8.53 -20.95
N PRO A 47 1.79 9.75 -21.42
CA PRO A 47 2.72 10.66 -20.77
C PRO A 47 2.08 11.28 -19.53
N VAL A 48 2.87 11.45 -18.48
CA VAL A 48 2.54 12.20 -17.26
C VAL A 48 3.72 13.08 -16.87
N ASP A 49 3.48 14.03 -15.98
CA ASP A 49 4.45 15.09 -15.59
C ASP A 49 5.29 14.75 -14.37
N GLY A 50 5.27 13.65 -13.79
CA GLY A 50 6.04 13.33 -12.57
C GLY A 50 6.20 11.83 -12.36
N GLN A 51 6.94 11.48 -11.32
CA GLN A 51 7.05 10.09 -10.89
C GLN A 51 5.71 9.60 -10.34
N ILE A 52 5.42 8.32 -10.56
CA ILE A 52 4.22 7.66 -10.05
C ILE A 52 4.64 6.75 -8.90
N TYR A 53 4.24 7.12 -7.67
CA TYR A 53 4.38 6.29 -6.47
C TYR A 53 3.06 5.63 -6.08
N ALA A 54 1.95 6.29 -6.41
CA ALA A 54 0.60 5.79 -6.20
C ALA A 54 0.29 4.62 -7.13
N GLN A 55 -0.41 3.60 -6.65
CA GLN A 55 -0.97 2.56 -7.53
C GLN A 55 -2.01 3.21 -8.46
N PRO A 56 -1.94 3.02 -9.78
CA PRO A 56 -3.01 3.42 -10.68
C PRO A 56 -4.32 2.71 -10.33
N LEU A 57 -5.43 3.44 -10.39
CA LEU A 57 -6.77 2.89 -10.16
C LEU A 57 -7.50 2.74 -11.49
N TYR A 58 -8.43 1.80 -11.55
CA TYR A 58 -9.22 1.54 -12.76
C TYR A 58 -10.71 1.49 -12.43
N LEU A 59 -11.51 2.17 -13.24
CA LEU A 59 -12.95 2.13 -13.12
C LEU A 59 -13.58 1.85 -14.49
N ALA A 60 -14.26 0.73 -14.58
CA ALA A 60 -15.00 0.37 -15.78
C ALA A 60 -16.23 1.24 -15.96
N ARG A 61 -16.50 1.64 -17.20
CA ARG A 61 -17.67 2.40 -17.64
C ARG A 61 -17.92 3.69 -16.86
N CYS A 62 -16.84 4.36 -16.42
CA CYS A 62 -16.91 5.65 -15.74
C CYS A 62 -17.56 6.69 -16.66
N PRO A 63 -18.64 7.38 -16.24
CA PRO A 63 -19.20 8.47 -17.01
C PRO A 63 -18.22 9.66 -17.02
N ILE A 64 -17.81 10.06 -18.22
CA ILE A 64 -16.89 11.19 -18.45
C ILE A 64 -17.64 12.27 -19.21
N GLU A 65 -17.55 13.52 -18.72
CA GLU A 65 -18.21 14.66 -19.35
C GLU A 65 -17.74 14.85 -20.80
N GLY A 66 -18.67 15.02 -21.72
CA GLY A 66 -18.38 15.15 -23.15
C GLY A 66 -17.98 13.85 -23.88
N HIS A 67 -17.71 12.75 -23.18
CA HIS A 67 -17.26 11.48 -23.77
C HIS A 67 -18.20 10.30 -23.51
N GLY A 68 -19.16 10.42 -22.57
CA GLY A 68 -19.98 9.31 -22.13
C GLY A 68 -19.20 8.28 -21.29
N PRO A 69 -19.74 7.06 -21.10
CA PRO A 69 -19.05 6.02 -20.34
C PRO A 69 -17.75 5.56 -21.01
N ARG A 70 -16.67 5.49 -20.25
CA ARG A 70 -15.34 5.02 -20.66
C ARG A 70 -14.77 4.08 -19.60
N ASP A 71 -13.93 3.17 -20.01
CA ASP A 71 -13.04 2.47 -19.09
C ASP A 71 -11.82 3.36 -18.82
N VAL A 72 -11.62 3.71 -17.55
CA VAL A 72 -10.71 4.79 -17.16
C VAL A 72 -9.61 4.31 -16.22
N VAL A 73 -8.36 4.64 -16.54
CA VAL A 73 -7.23 4.56 -15.62
C VAL A 73 -6.98 5.94 -14.99
N PHE A 74 -7.03 6.00 -13.66
CA PHE A 74 -6.66 7.17 -12.89
C PHE A 74 -5.25 7.03 -12.34
N THR A 75 -4.44 8.07 -12.53
CA THR A 75 -3.04 8.09 -12.09
C THR A 75 -2.73 9.41 -11.39
N ALA A 76 -2.08 9.34 -10.23
CA ALA A 76 -1.60 10.51 -9.51
C ALA A 76 -0.07 10.56 -9.50
N THR A 77 0.50 11.75 -9.56
CA THR A 77 1.95 11.94 -9.70
C THR A 77 2.55 12.73 -8.53
N MET A 78 3.86 12.62 -8.37
CA MET A 78 4.64 13.42 -7.43
C MET A 78 4.62 14.92 -7.78
N HIS A 79 4.17 15.29 -8.98
CA HIS A 79 3.95 16.68 -9.40
C HIS A 79 2.60 17.26 -8.93
N ASN A 80 1.87 16.55 -8.06
CA ASN A 80 0.52 16.89 -7.64
C ASN A 80 -0.50 16.95 -8.78
N SER A 81 -0.29 16.16 -9.83
CA SER A 81 -1.23 15.99 -10.93
C SER A 81 -2.04 14.71 -10.78
N VAL A 82 -3.32 14.78 -11.16
CA VAL A 82 -4.19 13.60 -11.31
C VAL A 82 -4.70 13.56 -12.74
N TYR A 83 -4.55 12.41 -13.37
CA TYR A 83 -4.97 12.16 -14.75
C TYR A 83 -6.05 11.09 -14.80
N ALA A 84 -7.02 11.26 -15.70
CA ALA A 84 -7.91 10.21 -16.16
C ALA A 84 -7.59 9.90 -17.63
N PHE A 85 -7.23 8.66 -17.93
CA PHE A 85 -6.94 8.23 -19.30
C PHE A 85 -7.96 7.19 -19.75
N ASP A 86 -8.35 7.27 -21.03
CA ASP A 86 -9.06 6.19 -21.69
C ASP A 86 -8.18 4.93 -21.70
N ALA A 87 -8.71 3.83 -21.14
CA ALA A 87 -7.98 2.58 -21.00
C ALA A 87 -7.95 1.75 -22.28
N ASP A 88 -8.88 1.97 -23.20
CA ASP A 88 -9.13 1.11 -24.35
C ASP A 88 -8.65 1.71 -25.67
N ASP A 89 -8.64 3.05 -25.81
CA ASP A 89 -8.28 3.70 -27.06
C ASP A 89 -6.76 3.95 -27.16
N PRO A 90 -5.98 3.12 -27.89
CA PRO A 90 -4.55 3.31 -28.03
C PRO A 90 -4.18 4.61 -28.76
N ALA A 91 -5.09 5.18 -29.55
CA ALA A 91 -4.87 6.41 -30.29
C ALA A 91 -5.09 7.68 -29.45
N ALA A 92 -5.81 7.59 -28.34
CA ALA A 92 -6.05 8.72 -27.44
C ALA A 92 -4.74 9.09 -26.70
N SER A 93 -4.01 10.09 -27.18
CA SER A 93 -2.76 10.54 -26.54
C SER A 93 -2.99 11.51 -25.38
N ALA A 94 -4.07 12.27 -25.39
CA ALA A 94 -4.44 13.20 -24.32
C ALA A 94 -5.25 12.51 -23.22
N PRO A 95 -5.14 12.97 -21.97
CA PRO A 95 -6.06 12.53 -20.90
C PRO A 95 -7.49 13.00 -21.19
N LEU A 96 -8.47 12.25 -20.67
CA LEU A 96 -9.87 12.65 -20.65
C LEU A 96 -10.06 13.91 -19.82
N TRP A 97 -9.36 13.98 -18.69
CA TRP A 97 -9.17 15.19 -17.89
C TRP A 97 -7.86 15.13 -17.11
N HIS A 98 -7.40 16.31 -16.68
CA HIS A 98 -6.22 16.51 -15.84
C HIS A 98 -6.53 17.55 -14.78
N ALA A 99 -6.19 17.24 -13.53
CA ALA A 99 -6.31 18.17 -12.40
C ALA A 99 -4.93 18.41 -11.77
N SER A 100 -4.59 19.67 -11.52
CA SER A 100 -3.42 20.08 -10.74
C SER A 100 -3.86 20.45 -9.33
N LEU A 101 -3.25 19.82 -8.32
CA LEU A 101 -3.60 19.98 -6.90
C LEU A 101 -2.71 21.02 -6.19
N GLY A 102 -1.97 21.80 -6.93
CA GLY A 102 -1.08 22.83 -6.42
C GLY A 102 0.41 22.47 -6.52
N PRO A 103 1.31 23.38 -6.14
CA PRO A 103 2.74 23.20 -6.32
C PRO A 103 3.29 22.09 -5.42
N SER A 104 3.95 21.11 -6.02
CA SER A 104 4.72 20.07 -5.32
C SER A 104 5.92 20.67 -4.57
N VAL A 105 6.51 19.92 -3.67
CA VAL A 105 7.70 20.33 -2.93
C VAL A 105 8.94 19.83 -3.64
N THR A 106 9.69 20.74 -4.28
CA THR A 106 10.96 20.41 -4.95
C THR A 106 11.99 19.94 -3.93
N LEU A 107 12.72 18.87 -4.23
CA LEU A 107 13.81 18.33 -3.43
C LEU A 107 15.19 18.62 -4.06
N PRO A 108 16.25 18.81 -3.25
CA PRO A 108 16.26 18.78 -1.78
C PRO A 108 15.59 20.03 -1.19
N ASP A 109 14.83 19.85 -0.13
CA ASP A 109 14.28 20.93 0.69
C ASP A 109 14.79 20.78 2.14
N ALA A 110 15.35 21.84 2.71
CA ALA A 110 15.98 21.82 4.03
C ALA A 110 15.05 21.45 5.19
N ASN A 111 13.74 21.49 4.96
CA ASN A 111 12.71 21.22 5.97
C ASN A 111 12.00 19.87 5.74
N VAL A 112 12.35 19.12 4.70
CA VAL A 112 11.74 17.83 4.34
C VAL A 112 12.79 16.73 4.32
N GLY A 113 12.72 15.85 5.31
CA GLY A 113 13.70 14.81 5.54
C GLY A 113 14.99 15.32 6.22
N PRO A 114 15.85 14.40 6.68
CA PRO A 114 17.15 14.74 7.23
C PRO A 114 18.10 15.28 6.15
N SER A 115 19.22 15.85 6.58
CA SER A 115 20.27 16.27 5.64
C SER A 115 20.72 15.11 4.74
N GLY A 116 20.66 15.32 3.43
CA GLY A 116 20.99 14.27 2.45
C GLY A 116 19.85 13.28 2.16
N TYR A 117 18.60 13.59 2.55
CA TYR A 117 17.41 12.80 2.22
C TYR A 117 17.32 12.46 0.73
N ARG A 118 17.16 11.18 0.39
CA ARG A 118 17.17 10.66 -0.98
C ARG A 118 16.12 9.56 -1.24
N ASP A 119 15.26 9.23 -0.26
CA ASP A 119 14.26 8.17 -0.44
C ASP A 119 13.24 8.55 -1.51
N ILE A 120 13.06 9.85 -1.73
CA ILE A 120 12.31 10.41 -2.85
C ILE A 120 13.23 11.38 -3.61
N SER A 121 13.18 11.34 -4.93
CA SER A 121 13.99 12.20 -5.80
C SER A 121 13.12 13.23 -6.50
N VAL A 122 13.72 14.37 -6.84
CA VAL A 122 13.17 15.49 -7.63
C VAL A 122 12.13 16.30 -6.86
N GLU A 123 11.01 15.72 -6.45
CA GLU A 123 9.91 16.45 -5.82
C GLU A 123 9.00 15.51 -5.02
N VAL A 124 8.22 16.07 -4.09
CA VAL A 124 7.19 15.37 -3.33
C VAL A 124 5.84 16.03 -3.55
N GLY A 125 4.87 15.24 -3.98
CA GLY A 125 3.48 15.62 -4.16
C GLY A 125 2.56 14.52 -3.68
N VAL A 126 1.78 13.87 -4.59
CA VAL A 126 0.94 12.73 -4.24
C VAL A 126 1.81 11.47 -4.14
N VAL A 127 2.05 11.00 -2.93
CA VAL A 127 2.83 9.78 -2.66
C VAL A 127 1.94 8.56 -2.52
N SER A 128 0.79 8.69 -1.87
CA SER A 128 -0.12 7.59 -1.58
C SER A 128 -1.10 7.30 -2.70
N THR A 129 -1.57 6.06 -2.75
CA THR A 129 -2.66 5.69 -3.66
C THR A 129 -3.97 6.35 -3.23
N PRO A 130 -4.66 7.04 -4.15
CA PRO A 130 -6.01 7.56 -3.95
C PRO A 130 -7.04 6.46 -3.66
N VAL A 131 -8.28 6.83 -3.40
CA VAL A 131 -9.40 5.90 -3.32
C VAL A 131 -10.62 6.44 -4.06
N ILE A 132 -11.34 5.58 -4.76
CA ILE A 132 -12.55 5.94 -5.52
C ILE A 132 -13.79 5.54 -4.74
N ASP A 133 -14.69 6.51 -4.54
CA ASP A 133 -16.07 6.30 -4.11
C ASP A 133 -16.97 6.24 -5.35
N VAL A 134 -17.32 5.04 -5.75
CA VAL A 134 -18.15 4.81 -6.95
C VAL A 134 -19.58 5.36 -6.74
N GLU A 135 -20.11 5.26 -5.53
CA GLU A 135 -21.48 5.72 -5.22
C GLU A 135 -21.60 7.24 -5.29
N ARG A 136 -20.57 7.97 -4.83
CA ARG A 136 -20.51 9.42 -4.87
C ARG A 136 -19.90 10.00 -6.14
N HIS A 137 -19.34 9.16 -6.99
CA HIS A 137 -18.57 9.56 -8.18
C HIS A 137 -17.37 10.44 -7.87
N VAL A 138 -16.62 10.12 -6.83
CA VAL A 138 -15.51 10.95 -6.32
C VAL A 138 -14.23 10.13 -6.17
N LEU A 139 -13.11 10.72 -6.55
CA LEU A 139 -11.77 10.26 -6.22
C LEU A 139 -11.20 11.11 -5.09
N TYR A 140 -10.86 10.49 -3.96
CA TYR A 140 -10.18 11.17 -2.86
C TYR A 140 -8.67 11.00 -3.00
N VAL A 141 -7.93 12.09 -2.86
CA VAL A 141 -6.47 12.12 -2.98
C VAL A 141 -5.87 13.14 -2.02
N VAL A 142 -4.66 12.87 -1.50
CA VAL A 142 -3.92 13.81 -0.66
C VAL A 142 -2.72 14.35 -1.41
N ALA A 143 -2.66 15.67 -1.55
CA ALA A 143 -1.53 16.39 -2.11
C ALA A 143 -0.64 16.95 -1.01
N PHE A 144 0.68 16.99 -1.24
CA PHE A 144 1.64 17.72 -0.41
C PHE A 144 2.16 18.94 -1.17
N THR A 145 1.94 20.14 -0.59
CA THR A 145 2.27 21.41 -1.26
C THR A 145 3.14 22.30 -0.38
N LYS A 146 3.89 23.19 -1.03
CA LYS A 146 4.59 24.31 -0.38
C LYS A 146 4.06 25.63 -0.94
N GLU A 147 3.35 26.38 -0.12
CA GLU A 147 2.70 27.62 -0.51
C GLU A 147 3.17 28.78 0.38
N GLN A 148 3.75 29.81 -0.21
CA GLN A 148 4.29 30.98 0.52
C GLN A 148 5.25 30.60 1.66
N GLY A 149 6.01 29.48 1.47
CA GLY A 149 6.95 28.97 2.47
C GLY A 149 6.35 28.03 3.52
N ALA A 150 5.04 27.86 3.58
CA ALA A 150 4.35 26.92 4.47
C ALA A 150 4.06 25.57 3.77
N TYR A 151 4.13 24.47 4.51
CA TYR A 151 3.89 23.12 4.00
C TYR A 151 2.49 22.65 4.40
N HIS A 152 1.82 22.00 3.46
CA HIS A 152 0.46 21.54 3.69
C HIS A 152 0.22 20.15 3.11
N HIS A 153 -0.46 19.30 3.86
CA HIS A 153 -1.20 18.18 3.31
C HIS A 153 -2.65 18.58 3.14
N THR A 154 -3.21 18.32 1.97
CA THR A 154 -4.56 18.71 1.62
C THR A 154 -5.31 17.50 1.06
N LEU A 155 -6.47 17.21 1.63
CA LEU A 155 -7.39 16.20 1.11
C LEU A 155 -8.28 16.86 0.05
N HIS A 156 -8.24 16.32 -1.15
CA HIS A 156 -9.05 16.69 -2.30
C HIS A 156 -10.13 15.64 -2.55
N ALA A 157 -11.25 16.06 -3.09
CA ALA A 157 -12.34 15.21 -3.56
C ALA A 157 -12.64 15.61 -5.01
N LEU A 158 -12.17 14.82 -5.97
CA LEU A 158 -12.30 15.12 -7.39
C LEU A 158 -13.50 14.38 -7.99
N ASP A 159 -14.38 15.09 -8.67
CA ASP A 159 -15.44 14.47 -9.47
C ASP A 159 -14.84 13.62 -10.58
N LEU A 160 -15.26 12.36 -10.67
CA LEU A 160 -14.68 11.38 -11.62
C LEU A 160 -14.93 11.75 -13.08
N SER A 161 -15.99 12.51 -13.37
CA SER A 161 -16.39 12.88 -14.73
C SER A 161 -15.56 14.06 -15.28
N THR A 162 -15.13 14.96 -14.40
CA THR A 162 -14.55 16.25 -14.78
C THR A 162 -13.15 16.53 -14.23
N GLY A 163 -12.77 15.84 -13.14
CA GLY A 163 -11.57 16.13 -12.37
C GLY A 163 -11.65 17.41 -11.51
N TRP A 164 -12.81 18.04 -11.40
CA TRP A 164 -12.99 19.26 -10.59
C TRP A 164 -13.20 18.93 -9.12
N GLU A 165 -12.87 19.89 -8.25
CA GLU A 165 -13.15 19.76 -6.82
C GLU A 165 -14.63 19.62 -6.55
N ALA A 166 -14.99 18.66 -5.73
CA ALA A 166 -16.34 18.34 -5.29
C ALA A 166 -16.46 18.45 -3.76
N LEU A 167 -17.66 18.26 -3.24
CA LEU A 167 -17.97 18.14 -1.80
C LEU A 167 -17.48 19.32 -0.94
N GLY A 168 -17.29 20.51 -1.54
CA GLY A 168 -16.79 21.69 -0.84
C GLY A 168 -15.29 21.65 -0.51
N GLY A 169 -14.55 20.68 -1.09
CA GLY A 169 -13.09 20.62 -0.96
C GLY A 169 -12.35 21.76 -1.65
N PRO A 170 -11.00 21.77 -1.56
CA PRO A 170 -10.15 20.88 -0.76
C PRO A 170 -10.09 21.28 0.74
N VAL A 171 -9.67 20.33 1.60
CA VAL A 171 -9.57 20.53 3.05
C VAL A 171 -8.15 20.29 3.57
N ARG A 172 -7.60 21.27 4.30
CA ARG A 172 -6.27 21.14 4.95
C ARG A 172 -6.31 20.10 6.06
N ILE A 173 -5.34 19.20 6.06
CA ILE A 173 -5.15 18.20 7.12
C ILE A 173 -4.36 18.84 8.26
N ALA A 174 -5.00 19.03 9.40
CA ALA A 174 -4.39 19.62 10.57
C ALA A 174 -5.07 19.15 11.85
N ALA A 175 -4.29 18.98 12.91
CA ALA A 175 -4.80 18.68 14.24
C ALA A 175 -3.83 19.14 15.32
N THR A 176 -4.36 19.40 16.50
CA THR A 176 -3.63 19.48 17.75
C THR A 176 -4.36 18.60 18.75
N VAL A 177 -3.65 17.69 19.41
CA VAL A 177 -4.18 16.73 20.38
C VAL A 177 -3.42 16.81 21.71
N PRO A 178 -3.97 16.35 22.81
CA PRO A 178 -3.20 16.17 24.04
C PRO A 178 -2.03 15.20 23.81
N GLY A 179 -0.85 15.55 24.34
CA GLY A 179 0.33 14.71 24.26
C GLY A 179 1.56 15.40 24.84
N THR A 180 2.49 14.60 25.37
CA THR A 180 3.75 15.06 25.98
C THR A 180 4.98 14.52 25.26
N GLY A 181 4.76 13.82 24.13
CA GLY A 181 5.80 13.22 23.32
C GLY A 181 6.71 14.26 22.64
N ASP A 182 7.61 13.77 21.84
CA ASP A 182 8.63 14.61 21.16
C ASP A 182 7.95 15.68 20.27
N GLY A 183 8.49 16.90 20.29
CA GLY A 183 7.90 18.06 19.61
C GLY A 183 6.63 18.63 20.24
N SER A 184 6.19 18.11 21.42
CA SER A 184 5.05 18.68 22.13
C SER A 184 5.34 20.05 22.72
N ALA A 185 4.31 20.87 22.81
CA ALA A 185 4.36 22.16 23.50
C ALA A 185 3.13 22.31 24.42
N GLN A 186 3.35 22.66 25.68
CA GLN A 186 2.27 22.88 26.67
C GLN A 186 1.29 21.69 26.77
N GLY A 187 1.81 20.45 26.72
CA GLY A 187 0.99 19.23 26.83
C GLY A 187 0.18 18.93 25.57
N LYS A 188 0.55 19.47 24.42
CA LYS A 188 -0.13 19.26 23.13
C LYS A 188 0.85 18.88 22.03
N LEU A 189 0.47 17.92 21.20
CA LEU A 189 1.10 17.58 19.94
C LEU A 189 0.35 18.24 18.78
N THR A 190 1.09 18.89 17.89
CA THR A 190 0.53 19.50 16.67
C THR A 190 1.06 18.79 15.43
N PHE A 191 0.16 18.39 14.54
CA PHE A 191 0.52 17.83 13.25
C PHE A 191 1.32 18.83 12.43
N THR A 192 2.50 18.41 11.95
CA THR A 192 3.43 19.27 11.23
C THR A 192 3.73 18.68 9.85
N SER A 193 3.14 19.23 8.80
CA SER A 193 3.11 18.64 7.45
C SER A 193 4.49 18.32 6.87
N ASN A 194 5.50 19.17 7.08
CA ASN A 194 6.84 18.92 6.55
C ASN A 194 7.63 17.82 7.29
N ARG A 195 7.12 17.32 8.41
CA ARG A 195 7.68 16.18 9.13
C ARG A 195 7.02 14.87 8.75
N GLN A 196 5.80 14.95 8.24
CA GLN A 196 4.93 13.80 8.04
C GLN A 196 4.81 13.45 6.56
N ILE A 197 5.14 12.20 6.18
CA ILE A 197 4.85 11.68 4.84
C ILE A 197 3.47 11.01 4.82
N GLN A 198 2.67 11.31 3.83
CA GLN A 198 1.41 10.61 3.58
C GLN A 198 1.69 9.45 2.62
N ARG A 199 2.24 8.32 3.15
CA ARG A 199 2.71 7.18 2.33
C ARG A 199 1.65 6.09 2.19
N ALA A 200 0.96 5.71 3.28
CA ALA A 200 -0.08 4.69 3.26
C ALA A 200 -1.26 5.13 2.38
N ALA A 201 -1.76 4.21 1.54
CA ALA A 201 -2.90 4.48 0.66
C ALA A 201 -4.14 4.92 1.45
N LEU A 202 -4.96 5.78 0.85
CA LEU A 202 -6.22 6.18 1.43
C LEU A 202 -7.14 4.97 1.56
N THR A 203 -7.94 4.97 2.62
CA THR A 203 -8.92 3.91 2.89
C THR A 203 -10.31 4.51 3.02
N LEU A 204 -11.24 4.06 2.19
CA LEU A 204 -12.66 4.44 2.25
C LEU A 204 -13.45 3.30 2.90
N ALA A 205 -14.08 3.57 4.04
CA ALA A 205 -14.92 2.60 4.73
C ALA A 205 -15.99 3.27 5.57
N GLY A 206 -17.22 2.73 5.57
CA GLY A 206 -18.32 3.22 6.40
C GLY A 206 -18.63 4.71 6.20
N GLY A 207 -18.50 5.23 4.97
CA GLY A 207 -18.72 6.63 4.65
C GLY A 207 -17.62 7.58 5.19
N ARG A 208 -16.43 7.07 5.47
CA ARG A 208 -15.26 7.87 5.92
C ARG A 208 -14.03 7.58 5.09
N VAL A 209 -13.24 8.61 4.85
CA VAL A 209 -11.90 8.53 4.27
C VAL A 209 -10.88 8.59 5.40
N TYR A 210 -10.02 7.58 5.49
CA TYR A 210 -8.94 7.53 6.48
C TYR A 210 -7.60 7.80 5.81
N VAL A 211 -6.79 8.63 6.46
CA VAL A 211 -5.48 9.10 5.99
C VAL A 211 -4.46 8.86 7.08
N ALA A 212 -3.41 8.07 6.78
CA ALA A 212 -2.36 7.74 7.75
C ALA A 212 -1.01 8.34 7.33
N PHE A 213 -0.18 8.63 8.33
CA PHE A 213 1.09 9.33 8.14
C PHE A 213 2.25 8.64 8.85
N ALA A 214 3.42 8.75 8.23
CA ALA A 214 4.73 8.43 8.77
C ALA A 214 5.65 9.66 8.73
N ALA A 215 6.96 9.48 8.58
CA ALA A 215 7.93 10.56 8.47
C ALA A 215 8.73 10.52 7.17
N TYR A 216 9.29 11.67 6.78
CA TYR A 216 10.32 11.75 5.76
C TYR A 216 11.67 11.35 6.36
N GLY A 217 12.15 10.11 6.07
CA GLY A 217 13.48 9.63 6.47
C GLY A 217 13.75 9.73 7.97
N ASP A 218 12.77 9.38 8.80
CA ASP A 218 12.83 9.39 10.28
C ASP A 218 13.28 10.73 10.90
N GLN A 219 12.98 11.82 10.22
CA GLN A 219 13.34 13.15 10.71
C GLN A 219 12.48 13.55 11.92
N ASP A 220 13.03 13.40 13.10
CA ASP A 220 12.42 13.84 14.36
C ASP A 220 12.20 15.38 14.41
N PRO A 221 11.19 15.87 15.17
CA PRO A 221 10.15 15.09 15.85
C PRO A 221 9.02 14.68 14.89
N TYR A 222 8.55 13.44 15.00
CA TYR A 222 7.37 12.95 14.29
C TYR A 222 6.61 11.90 15.09
N HIS A 223 5.37 11.62 14.66
CA HIS A 223 4.51 10.57 15.22
C HIS A 223 3.74 9.89 14.10
N GLY A 224 3.27 8.68 14.31
CA GLY A 224 2.24 8.09 13.47
C GLY A 224 0.89 8.76 13.73
N TRP A 225 0.22 9.22 12.67
CA TRP A 225 -1.09 9.87 12.74
C TRP A 225 -2.09 9.12 11.87
N VAL A 226 -3.32 9.01 12.33
CA VAL A 226 -4.47 8.59 11.52
C VAL A 226 -5.56 9.64 11.64
N PHE A 227 -6.02 10.16 10.49
CA PHE A 227 -7.15 11.08 10.41
C PHE A 227 -8.34 10.38 9.79
N GLY A 228 -9.55 10.69 10.26
CA GLY A 228 -10.80 10.32 9.62
C GLY A 228 -11.54 11.55 9.13
N PHE A 229 -12.08 11.48 7.92
CA PHE A 229 -12.90 12.52 7.30
C PHE A 229 -14.22 11.91 6.84
N ASP A 230 -15.31 12.63 6.96
CA ASP A 230 -16.59 12.26 6.37
C ASP A 230 -16.47 12.30 4.84
N ALA A 231 -16.89 11.24 4.16
CA ALA A 231 -16.78 11.12 2.72
C ALA A 231 -17.76 12.03 1.95
N GLY A 232 -18.79 12.58 2.61
CA GLY A 232 -19.80 13.42 1.97
C GLY A 232 -19.50 14.92 2.04
N ASP A 233 -18.72 15.38 3.04
CA ASP A 233 -18.46 16.81 3.26
C ASP A 233 -17.02 17.14 3.67
N LEU A 234 -16.14 16.15 3.71
CA LEU A 234 -14.72 16.24 4.09
C LEU A 234 -14.49 16.79 5.50
N ARG A 235 -15.49 16.88 6.34
CA ARG A 235 -15.36 17.28 7.74
C ARG A 235 -14.56 16.22 8.51
N ARG A 236 -13.53 16.65 9.24
CA ARG A 236 -12.76 15.75 10.08
C ARG A 236 -13.63 15.10 11.17
N THR A 237 -13.65 13.77 11.22
CA THR A 237 -14.46 12.97 12.17
C THR A 237 -13.66 12.42 13.34
N GLY A 238 -12.32 12.37 13.23
CA GLY A 238 -11.45 11.86 14.28
C GLY A 238 -9.98 12.01 13.98
N VAL A 239 -9.15 11.80 15.01
CA VAL A 239 -7.69 11.77 14.95
C VAL A 239 -7.18 10.75 15.96
N TYR A 240 -6.20 9.94 15.59
CA TYR A 240 -5.45 9.05 16.47
C TYR A 240 -3.95 9.29 16.30
N VAL A 241 -3.20 9.17 17.40
CA VAL A 241 -1.72 9.25 17.42
C VAL A 241 -1.18 7.99 18.07
N THR A 242 -0.18 7.38 17.45
CA THR A 242 0.40 6.10 17.88
C THR A 242 1.24 6.21 19.15
N THR A 243 1.91 7.34 19.34
CA THR A 243 2.93 7.58 20.38
C THR A 243 2.76 8.95 21.04
N PRO A 244 1.61 9.24 21.71
CA PRO A 244 1.29 10.59 22.16
C PRO A 244 2.19 11.10 23.31
N ALA A 245 2.87 10.22 24.06
CA ALA A 245 3.75 10.61 25.17
C ALA A 245 5.24 10.25 24.96
N THR A 246 5.56 9.63 23.82
CA THR A 246 6.94 9.28 23.44
C THR A 246 7.31 9.87 22.08
N GLN A 247 7.72 9.06 21.10
CA GLN A 247 8.22 9.53 19.80
C GLN A 247 7.94 8.51 18.69
N ARG A 248 7.97 8.94 17.42
CA ARG A 248 7.96 8.11 16.22
C ARG A 248 6.71 7.23 16.07
N GLY A 249 6.84 5.94 15.71
CA GLY A 249 5.70 5.03 15.48
C GLY A 249 4.95 5.34 14.19
N GLY A 250 5.65 5.70 13.13
CA GLY A 250 5.10 6.08 11.82
C GLY A 250 4.38 4.94 11.11
N ILE A 251 3.47 5.27 10.19
CA ILE A 251 2.65 4.31 9.44
C ILE A 251 3.04 4.39 7.96
N TRP A 252 4.10 3.65 7.56
CA TRP A 252 4.59 3.62 6.17
C TRP A 252 3.91 2.56 5.32
N GLN A 253 3.93 1.31 5.78
CA GLN A 253 3.34 0.13 5.13
C GLN A 253 3.71 -0.05 3.65
N ALA A 254 4.87 0.48 3.22
CA ALA A 254 5.31 0.52 1.82
C ALA A 254 4.23 1.03 0.84
N GLY A 255 3.31 1.87 1.31
CA GLY A 255 2.18 2.40 0.54
C GLY A 255 0.91 1.58 0.59
N GLN A 256 0.87 0.46 1.29
CA GLN A 256 -0.36 -0.28 1.52
C GLN A 256 -1.32 0.53 2.40
N GLY A 257 -2.62 0.49 2.09
CA GLY A 257 -3.65 1.14 2.89
C GLY A 257 -3.97 0.39 4.18
N LEU A 258 -4.71 1.02 5.08
CA LEU A 258 -5.21 0.37 6.27
C LEU A 258 -6.16 -0.77 5.88
N GLY A 259 -6.03 -1.93 6.53
CA GLY A 259 -6.98 -3.03 6.40
C GLY A 259 -8.29 -2.70 7.10
N VAL A 260 -9.44 -3.20 6.61
CA VAL A 260 -10.75 -3.00 7.24
C VAL A 260 -11.50 -4.33 7.32
N ASP A 261 -12.03 -4.64 8.49
CA ASP A 261 -12.91 -5.82 8.68
C ASP A 261 -14.38 -5.50 8.39
N ASP A 262 -15.25 -6.52 8.49
CA ASP A 262 -16.69 -6.38 8.20
C ASP A 262 -17.45 -5.53 9.22
N GLN A 263 -16.86 -5.24 10.37
CA GLN A 263 -17.38 -4.32 11.38
C GLN A 263 -16.89 -2.87 11.18
N GLY A 264 -16.03 -2.66 10.16
CA GLY A 264 -15.42 -1.37 9.85
C GLY A 264 -14.23 -1.01 10.74
N ASN A 265 -13.70 -1.94 11.54
CA ASN A 265 -12.48 -1.69 12.31
C ASN A 265 -11.28 -1.60 11.37
N LEU A 266 -10.37 -0.69 11.70
CA LEU A 266 -9.17 -0.40 10.94
C LEU A 266 -7.97 -1.14 11.52
N TYR A 267 -7.11 -1.66 10.65
CA TYR A 267 -5.89 -2.35 11.02
C TYR A 267 -4.70 -1.74 10.29
N PHE A 268 -3.62 -1.50 11.01
CA PHE A 268 -2.37 -1.01 10.45
C PHE A 268 -1.17 -1.44 11.29
N MET A 269 0.02 -1.24 10.75
CA MET A 269 1.28 -1.56 11.37
C MET A 269 2.14 -0.31 11.51
N THR A 270 2.78 -0.15 12.67
CA THR A 270 3.67 0.97 12.96
C THR A 270 5.13 0.53 12.85
N GLY A 271 6.00 1.45 12.48
CA GLY A 271 7.44 1.28 12.57
C GLY A 271 8.00 1.69 13.91
N ASN A 272 9.32 1.81 13.97
CA ASN A 272 10.10 2.17 15.14
C ASN A 272 9.50 3.32 15.93
N GLY A 273 9.55 3.24 17.25
CA GLY A 273 9.03 4.29 18.10
C GLY A 273 8.82 3.86 19.53
N GLY A 274 8.40 4.80 20.35
CA GLY A 274 8.11 4.52 21.76
C GLY A 274 7.04 3.44 21.93
N PHE A 275 7.29 2.54 22.85
CA PHE A 275 6.40 1.43 23.16
C PHE A 275 6.13 1.35 24.68
N ARG A 276 4.89 1.04 25.04
CA ARG A 276 4.52 0.70 26.41
C ARG A 276 3.60 -0.53 26.45
N PRO A 277 3.86 -1.49 27.36
CA PRO A 277 3.08 -2.73 27.44
C PRO A 277 1.60 -2.55 27.83
N ASP A 278 1.19 -1.37 28.22
CA ASP A 278 -0.21 -1.02 28.51
C ASP A 278 -0.98 -0.54 27.26
N GLY A 279 -0.30 -0.45 26.09
CA GLY A 279 -0.90 -0.02 24.82
C GLY A 279 -1.04 1.49 24.66
N SER A 280 -0.53 2.29 25.59
CA SER A 280 -0.57 3.76 25.49
C SER A 280 0.39 4.34 24.47
N GLU A 281 1.43 3.58 24.08
CA GLU A 281 2.46 3.92 23.10
C GLU A 281 2.73 2.69 22.22
N LEU A 282 2.55 2.81 20.91
CA LEU A 282 2.48 1.68 19.98
C LEU A 282 3.46 1.84 18.79
N GLY A 283 4.77 2.02 19.10
CA GLY A 283 5.85 1.77 18.15
C GLY A 283 6.06 0.27 17.93
N ASP A 284 6.38 -0.15 16.71
CA ASP A 284 6.51 -1.55 16.27
C ASP A 284 5.34 -2.43 16.75
N ALA A 285 4.12 -2.04 16.35
CA ALA A 285 2.89 -2.70 16.75
C ALA A 285 1.94 -2.91 15.56
N VAL A 286 1.07 -3.91 15.67
CA VAL A 286 -0.14 -4.05 14.87
C VAL A 286 -1.27 -3.46 15.67
N VAL A 287 -1.98 -2.49 15.11
CA VAL A 287 -2.99 -1.69 15.82
C VAL A 287 -4.36 -1.91 15.19
N LYS A 288 -5.37 -2.09 16.04
CA LYS A 288 -6.79 -2.12 15.68
C LYS A 288 -7.48 -0.89 16.24
N LEU A 289 -8.12 -0.09 15.37
CA LEU A 289 -8.98 1.02 15.77
C LEU A 289 -10.43 0.73 15.42
N THR A 290 -11.36 1.26 16.23
CA THR A 290 -12.76 1.36 15.82
C THR A 290 -12.92 2.34 14.65
N PRO A 291 -14.07 2.36 13.94
CA PRO A 291 -14.35 3.38 12.90
C PRO A 291 -14.26 4.82 13.41
N GLY A 292 -14.44 5.03 14.73
CA GLY A 292 -14.31 6.33 15.39
C GLY A 292 -12.89 6.70 15.80
N LEU A 293 -11.88 5.91 15.39
CA LEU A 293 -10.46 6.09 15.72
C LEU A 293 -10.15 5.98 17.22
N THR A 294 -10.83 5.07 17.91
CA THR A 294 -10.51 4.68 19.29
C THR A 294 -9.76 3.35 19.24
N LEU A 295 -8.68 3.23 20.04
CA LEU A 295 -7.94 1.97 20.18
C LEU A 295 -8.89 0.86 20.66
N ALA A 296 -8.95 -0.23 19.89
CA ALA A 296 -9.81 -1.38 20.17
C ALA A 296 -9.00 -2.61 20.61
N ASP A 297 -7.82 -2.81 19.99
CA ASP A 297 -6.92 -3.94 20.29
C ASP A 297 -5.54 -3.67 19.66
N TRP A 298 -4.53 -4.44 20.03
CA TRP A 298 -3.19 -4.31 19.48
C TRP A 298 -2.33 -5.53 19.77
N PHE A 299 -1.22 -5.64 19.04
CA PHE A 299 -0.15 -6.60 19.28
C PHE A 299 1.20 -5.93 19.08
N SER A 300 2.18 -6.27 19.92
CA SER A 300 3.58 -5.95 19.68
C SER A 300 4.44 -7.18 19.95
N PRO A 301 5.47 -7.47 19.12
CA PRO A 301 6.36 -8.61 19.33
C PRO A 301 7.13 -8.53 20.64
N PHE A 302 7.44 -9.69 21.23
CA PHE A 302 8.22 -9.76 22.47
C PHE A 302 9.59 -9.09 22.38
N ASN A 303 10.15 -9.01 21.18
CA ASN A 303 11.45 -8.40 20.89
C ASN A 303 11.34 -6.95 20.39
N ASN A 304 10.23 -6.23 20.66
CA ASN A 304 9.98 -4.85 20.24
C ASN A 304 11.20 -3.93 20.44
N ALA A 305 11.79 -3.93 21.62
CA ALA A 305 12.97 -3.09 21.92
C ALA A 305 14.19 -3.43 21.03
N ALA A 306 14.32 -4.66 20.57
CA ALA A 306 15.38 -5.05 19.66
C ALA A 306 15.08 -4.64 18.22
N LEU A 307 13.80 -4.64 17.82
CA LEU A 307 13.36 -4.13 16.51
C LEU A 307 13.62 -2.63 16.43
N ASP A 308 13.19 -1.83 17.41
CA ASP A 308 13.44 -0.39 17.48
C ASP A 308 14.94 -0.05 17.43
N ALA A 309 15.76 -0.75 18.22
CA ALA A 309 17.21 -0.53 18.25
C ALA A 309 17.93 -0.91 16.94
N ALA A 310 17.34 -1.79 16.13
CA ALA A 310 17.93 -2.29 14.88
C ALA A 310 17.37 -1.60 13.62
N ASP A 311 16.46 -0.65 13.76
CA ASP A 311 15.69 -0.07 12.65
C ASP A 311 14.95 -1.17 11.84
N ALA A 312 14.38 -2.14 12.56
CA ALA A 312 13.73 -3.31 11.98
C ALA A 312 12.20 -3.18 11.98
N ASP A 313 11.70 -2.04 11.45
CA ASP A 313 10.28 -1.70 11.41
C ASP A 313 9.35 -2.88 11.17
N LEU A 314 8.47 -3.15 12.15
CA LEU A 314 7.36 -4.10 11.96
C LEU A 314 6.42 -3.60 10.86
N GLY A 315 6.22 -2.30 10.76
CA GLY A 315 5.33 -1.63 9.81
C GLY A 315 5.95 -1.30 8.45
N SER A 316 7.02 -1.98 8.02
CA SER A 316 7.56 -1.81 6.66
C SER A 316 6.60 -2.33 5.59
N ALA A 317 5.79 -3.36 5.88
CA ALA A 317 4.64 -3.79 5.07
C ALA A 317 3.33 -3.55 5.82
N GLY A 318 2.20 -3.66 5.12
CA GLY A 318 0.88 -3.53 5.72
C GLY A 318 0.21 -4.88 6.00
N PRO A 319 -0.90 -4.89 6.76
CA PRO A 319 -1.62 -6.09 7.12
C PRO A 319 -2.53 -6.60 6.01
N LEU A 320 -2.68 -7.94 5.92
CA LEU A 320 -3.67 -8.65 5.12
C LEU A 320 -4.70 -9.29 6.05
N LEU A 321 -5.98 -8.98 5.86
CA LEU A 321 -7.09 -9.66 6.51
C LEU A 321 -7.51 -10.88 5.66
N ILE A 322 -7.33 -12.10 6.18
CA ILE A 322 -7.61 -13.33 5.43
C ILE A 322 -9.14 -13.52 5.28
N PRO A 323 -9.67 -13.51 4.03
CA PRO A 323 -11.11 -13.62 3.79
C PRO A 323 -11.75 -14.86 4.41
N GLY A 324 -12.96 -14.70 4.96
CA GLY A 324 -13.71 -15.78 5.59
C GLY A 324 -13.19 -16.23 6.96
N THR A 325 -12.23 -15.51 7.52
CA THR A 325 -11.65 -15.78 8.85
C THR A 325 -11.60 -14.51 9.70
N ARG A 326 -11.22 -14.67 10.97
CA ARG A 326 -10.85 -13.56 11.86
C ARG A 326 -9.33 -13.37 11.94
N LEU A 327 -8.59 -13.74 10.90
CA LEU A 327 -7.14 -13.74 10.93
C LEU A 327 -6.58 -12.57 10.14
N LEU A 328 -5.56 -11.94 10.73
CA LEU A 328 -4.74 -10.91 10.13
C LEU A 328 -3.31 -11.43 10.01
N LEU A 329 -2.70 -11.27 8.86
CA LEU A 329 -1.30 -11.56 8.60
C LEU A 329 -0.54 -10.26 8.36
N GLY A 330 0.59 -10.10 9.02
CA GLY A 330 1.52 -8.99 8.79
C GLY A 330 2.97 -9.44 8.92
N GLY A 331 3.90 -8.61 8.49
CA GLY A 331 5.33 -8.86 8.60
C GLY A 331 6.12 -7.64 8.16
N GLY A 332 7.37 -7.54 8.63
CA GLY A 332 8.18 -6.35 8.43
C GLY A 332 9.65 -6.66 8.13
N LYS A 333 10.54 -5.71 8.48
CA LYS A 333 11.98 -5.78 8.20
C LYS A 333 12.68 -6.99 8.87
N GLU A 334 12.10 -7.56 9.93
CA GLU A 334 12.64 -8.78 10.53
C GLU A 334 12.55 -10.02 9.60
N GLY A 335 11.75 -9.94 8.51
CA GLY A 335 11.53 -11.06 7.59
C GLY A 335 10.64 -12.16 8.17
N LYS A 336 9.83 -11.85 9.15
CA LYS A 336 8.96 -12.74 9.92
C LYS A 336 7.50 -12.40 9.69
N PHE A 337 6.66 -13.43 9.54
CA PHE A 337 5.22 -13.30 9.55
C PHE A 337 4.66 -13.44 10.97
N TYR A 338 3.64 -12.64 11.25
CA TYR A 338 2.80 -12.68 12.45
C TYR A 338 1.36 -12.91 12.03
N LEU A 339 0.74 -13.97 12.51
CA LEU A 339 -0.65 -14.32 12.28
C LEU A 339 -1.44 -14.10 13.56
N LEU A 340 -2.38 -13.15 13.53
CA LEU A 340 -3.12 -12.68 14.68
C LEU A 340 -4.62 -13.01 14.55
N ASP A 341 -5.30 -13.33 15.65
CA ASP A 341 -6.76 -13.35 15.72
C ASP A 341 -7.27 -11.93 15.99
N THR A 342 -8.05 -11.34 15.08
CA THR A 342 -8.60 -9.99 15.21
C THR A 342 -9.62 -9.84 16.35
N GLY A 343 -10.07 -10.94 16.94
CA GLY A 343 -10.91 -10.95 18.14
C GLY A 343 -10.13 -10.87 19.46
N ASN A 344 -8.83 -11.18 19.42
CA ASN A 344 -7.88 -11.04 20.53
C ASN A 344 -6.47 -11.05 19.95
N MET A 345 -5.89 -9.88 19.75
CA MET A 345 -4.59 -9.73 19.12
C MET A 345 -3.41 -10.07 20.02
N GLY A 346 -3.66 -10.29 21.34
CA GLY A 346 -2.70 -10.87 22.27
C GLY A 346 -1.80 -9.86 22.98
N HIS A 347 -1.82 -8.60 22.62
CA HIS A 347 -1.03 -7.51 23.23
C HIS A 347 0.48 -7.81 23.25
N PHE A 348 1.15 -7.49 24.35
CA PHE A 348 2.57 -7.74 24.56
C PHE A 348 2.79 -8.84 25.60
N HIS A 349 3.65 -9.80 25.28
CA HIS A 349 4.03 -10.88 26.19
C HIS A 349 5.55 -10.94 26.32
N ALA A 350 6.08 -10.63 27.48
CA ALA A 350 7.53 -10.64 27.68
C ALA A 350 8.13 -12.04 27.44
N GLY A 351 9.14 -12.11 26.57
CA GLY A 351 9.94 -13.31 26.33
C GLY A 351 9.44 -14.24 25.22
N SER A 352 8.20 -14.12 24.72
CA SER A 352 7.71 -14.91 23.58
C SER A 352 6.46 -14.35 22.95
N ASP A 353 6.17 -14.72 21.69
CA ASP A 353 4.92 -14.41 20.98
C ASP A 353 3.89 -15.56 21.09
N SER A 354 3.91 -16.34 22.19
CA SER A 354 3.06 -17.53 22.35
C SER A 354 1.55 -17.21 22.50
N GLN A 355 1.20 -15.93 22.71
CA GLN A 355 -0.18 -15.43 22.84
C GLN A 355 -0.89 -15.22 21.50
N ILE A 356 -0.16 -15.23 20.37
CA ILE A 356 -0.74 -15.10 19.04
C ILE A 356 -0.93 -16.45 18.35
N VAL A 357 -1.64 -16.47 17.22
CA VAL A 357 -1.93 -17.71 16.49
C VAL A 357 -0.66 -18.38 15.98
N GLN A 358 0.24 -17.59 15.35
CA GLN A 358 1.49 -18.10 14.80
C GLN A 358 2.48 -16.97 14.51
N SER A 359 3.79 -17.25 14.61
CA SER A 359 4.82 -16.46 13.96
C SER A 359 5.93 -17.38 13.43
N PHE A 360 6.51 -17.03 12.27
CA PHE A 360 7.64 -17.76 11.70
C PHE A 360 8.41 -16.88 10.72
N PHE A 361 9.69 -17.22 10.53
CA PHE A 361 10.52 -16.53 9.54
C PHE A 361 10.18 -16.99 8.11
N VAL A 362 9.82 -16.04 7.26
CA VAL A 362 9.62 -16.24 5.81
C VAL A 362 10.98 -16.38 5.12
N VAL A 363 11.95 -15.64 5.61
CA VAL A 363 13.36 -15.68 5.17
C VAL A 363 14.26 -15.86 6.37
N THR A 364 15.45 -16.41 6.17
CA THR A 364 16.45 -16.51 7.24
C THR A 364 16.82 -15.10 7.70
N PRO A 365 16.76 -14.79 9.00
CA PRO A 365 17.14 -13.50 9.51
C PRO A 365 18.58 -13.18 9.12
N ASP A 366 18.77 -12.08 8.40
CA ASP A 366 20.08 -11.56 8.06
C ASP A 366 20.02 -10.04 8.23
N LYS A 367 20.97 -9.48 8.96
CA LYS A 367 20.99 -8.04 9.21
C LYS A 367 20.99 -7.27 7.87
N ASN A 368 19.91 -6.53 7.63
CA ASN A 368 19.75 -5.54 6.56
C ASN A 368 19.56 -6.05 5.13
N THR A 369 19.12 -7.29 4.88
CA THR A 369 19.02 -7.77 3.50
C THR A 369 17.82 -8.64 3.14
N HIS A 370 16.87 -8.87 4.05
CA HIS A 370 15.74 -9.76 3.79
C HIS A 370 14.40 -9.23 4.34
N HIS A 371 14.13 -7.94 4.09
CA HIS A 371 12.94 -7.28 4.59
C HIS A 371 11.68 -7.66 3.80
N ILE A 372 10.53 -7.61 4.45
CA ILE A 372 9.23 -7.66 3.80
C ILE A 372 8.72 -6.21 3.69
N HIS A 373 8.69 -5.66 2.47
CA HIS A 373 8.12 -4.34 2.17
C HIS A 373 6.82 -4.46 1.39
N GLY A 374 6.78 -5.28 0.33
CA GLY A 374 5.54 -5.61 -0.37
C GLY A 374 4.62 -6.42 0.54
N GLY A 375 3.39 -5.98 0.71
CA GLY A 375 2.37 -6.73 1.46
C GLY A 375 2.11 -8.10 0.85
N ALA A 376 1.69 -9.05 1.67
CA ALA A 376 1.27 -10.36 1.20
C ALA A 376 -0.04 -10.24 0.40
N VAL A 377 -0.22 -11.11 -0.63
CA VAL A 377 -1.46 -11.22 -1.39
C VAL A 377 -2.06 -12.62 -1.24
N HIS A 378 -3.37 -12.74 -1.46
CA HIS A 378 -4.12 -13.93 -1.09
C HIS A 378 -4.96 -14.44 -2.25
N TRP A 379 -5.01 -15.77 -2.40
CA TRP A 379 -5.96 -16.44 -3.28
C TRP A 379 -6.39 -17.79 -2.75
N ASN A 380 -7.70 -18.04 -2.78
CA ASN A 380 -8.27 -19.34 -2.45
C ASN A 380 -8.80 -19.99 -3.73
N PHE A 381 -8.24 -21.15 -4.13
CA PHE A 381 -8.60 -21.84 -5.35
C PHE A 381 -8.93 -23.32 -5.11
N ARG A 382 -9.72 -23.88 -5.99
CA ARG A 382 -10.14 -25.28 -5.93
C ARG A 382 -8.94 -26.22 -6.06
N GLY A 383 -8.88 -27.22 -5.17
CA GLY A 383 -7.78 -28.19 -5.18
C GLY A 383 -6.47 -27.72 -4.56
N GLY A 384 -6.39 -26.46 -4.08
CA GLY A 384 -5.21 -25.88 -3.43
C GLY A 384 -4.96 -26.41 -2.02
N GLY A 385 -5.92 -27.12 -1.43
CA GLY A 385 -5.83 -27.64 -0.06
C GLY A 385 -5.95 -26.52 0.99
N GLY A 386 -6.60 -25.42 0.65
CA GLY A 386 -6.79 -24.22 1.45
C GLY A 386 -6.29 -22.96 0.72
N PRO A 387 -6.54 -21.76 1.27
CA PRO A 387 -6.03 -20.50 0.72
C PRO A 387 -4.50 -20.48 0.64
N TRP A 388 -3.97 -19.77 -0.35
CA TRP A 388 -2.55 -19.49 -0.47
C TRP A 388 -2.27 -18.02 -0.23
N VAL A 389 -1.11 -17.75 0.39
CA VAL A 389 -0.57 -16.42 0.63
C VAL A 389 0.77 -16.32 -0.08
N TYR A 390 0.92 -15.28 -0.92
CA TYR A 390 2.13 -15.03 -1.69
C TYR A 390 2.89 -13.84 -1.10
N VAL A 391 4.21 -13.94 -1.06
CA VAL A 391 5.10 -12.87 -0.59
C VAL A 391 6.43 -12.94 -1.30
N TRP A 392 7.01 -11.80 -1.61
CA TRP A 392 8.34 -11.70 -2.20
C TRP A 392 9.25 -10.78 -1.36
N PRO A 393 9.92 -11.31 -0.35
CA PRO A 393 10.86 -10.55 0.45
C PRO A 393 12.06 -10.09 -0.37
N GLU A 394 12.70 -9.05 0.12
CA GLU A 394 13.94 -8.50 -0.38
C GLU A 394 15.04 -9.58 -0.48
N ASN A 395 15.81 -9.60 -1.57
CA ASN A 395 16.90 -10.54 -1.87
C ASN A 395 16.52 -12.02 -1.76
N ALA A 396 15.25 -12.35 -1.85
CA ALA A 396 14.71 -13.69 -1.68
C ALA A 396 13.93 -14.14 -2.92
N PHE A 397 13.38 -15.34 -2.88
CA PHE A 397 12.46 -15.88 -3.86
C PHE A 397 11.02 -15.44 -3.57
N LEU A 398 10.20 -15.31 -4.59
CA LEU A 398 8.75 -15.29 -4.44
C LEU A 398 8.30 -16.63 -3.88
N ARG A 399 7.51 -16.62 -2.80
CA ARG A 399 7.04 -17.81 -2.08
C ARG A 399 5.53 -17.80 -1.92
N ALA A 400 4.94 -18.97 -1.98
CA ALA A 400 3.54 -19.21 -1.67
C ALA A 400 3.42 -20.13 -0.46
N TYR A 401 2.62 -19.73 0.53
CA TYR A 401 2.37 -20.49 1.75
C TYR A 401 0.90 -20.92 1.78
N ARG A 402 0.66 -22.19 2.08
CA ARG A 402 -0.70 -22.73 2.19
C ARG A 402 -1.25 -22.50 3.58
N PHE A 403 -2.49 -22.04 3.64
CA PHE A 403 -3.25 -21.91 4.88
C PHE A 403 -4.05 -23.21 5.15
N THR A 404 -3.84 -23.84 6.28
CA THR A 404 -4.47 -25.13 6.63
C THR A 404 -4.69 -25.21 8.13
N GLY A 405 -5.90 -25.58 8.56
CA GLY A 405 -6.20 -25.79 9.98
C GLY A 405 -6.07 -24.54 10.85
N GLY A 406 -6.24 -23.34 10.27
CA GLY A 406 -6.15 -22.07 11.00
C GLY A 406 -4.75 -21.45 11.06
N THR A 407 -3.73 -22.09 10.43
CA THR A 407 -2.34 -21.60 10.40
C THR A 407 -1.76 -21.68 8.98
N LEU A 408 -0.66 -20.98 8.74
CA LEU A 408 0.15 -21.14 7.54
C LEU A 408 1.14 -22.31 7.73
N GLN A 409 1.31 -23.13 6.69
CA GLN A 409 2.42 -24.08 6.65
C GLN A 409 3.73 -23.28 6.57
N THR A 410 4.71 -23.57 7.43
CA THR A 410 5.97 -22.81 7.48
C THR A 410 6.91 -23.12 6.32
N ALA A 411 6.76 -24.29 5.70
CA ALA A 411 7.42 -24.61 4.44
C ALA A 411 6.58 -24.07 3.27
N PRO A 412 7.16 -23.35 2.30
CA PRO A 412 6.43 -22.85 1.14
C PRO A 412 5.89 -24.00 0.29
N ALA A 413 4.64 -23.86 -0.16
CA ALA A 413 4.00 -24.81 -1.08
C ALA A 413 4.57 -24.68 -2.50
N SER A 414 5.03 -23.48 -2.88
CA SER A 414 5.70 -23.20 -4.15
C SER A 414 6.68 -22.04 -3.99
N THR A 415 7.76 -22.07 -4.76
CA THR A 415 8.83 -21.06 -4.72
C THR A 415 9.31 -20.78 -6.15
N SER A 416 9.50 -19.48 -6.49
CA SER A 416 10.04 -19.10 -7.80
C SER A 416 11.50 -19.54 -7.96
N THR A 417 11.95 -19.53 -9.20
CA THR A 417 13.37 -19.79 -9.52
C THR A 417 14.18 -18.48 -9.64
N THR A 418 13.52 -17.33 -9.58
CA THR A 418 14.12 -16.00 -9.67
C THR A 418 14.11 -15.32 -8.31
N THR A 419 15.24 -14.72 -7.92
CA THR A 419 15.37 -13.86 -6.73
C THR A 419 15.31 -12.40 -7.10
N ASP A 420 14.89 -11.53 -6.17
CA ASP A 420 14.91 -10.07 -6.32
C ASP A 420 16.07 -9.46 -5.52
N PRO A 421 16.83 -8.52 -6.11
CA PRO A 421 17.09 -8.27 -7.52
C PRO A 421 18.18 -9.18 -8.08
N ARG A 422 18.72 -10.09 -7.28
CA ARG A 422 19.84 -10.99 -7.62
C ARG A 422 19.56 -11.99 -8.73
N GLY A 423 18.31 -12.15 -9.16
CA GLY A 423 17.92 -13.12 -10.19
C GLY A 423 18.48 -12.84 -11.58
N VAL A 424 19.31 -11.79 -11.71
CA VAL A 424 19.99 -11.40 -12.96
C VAL A 424 21.50 -11.46 -12.74
N PRO A 425 22.28 -12.07 -13.64
CA PRO A 425 23.73 -12.07 -13.53
C PRO A 425 24.31 -10.66 -13.36
N GLY A 426 25.08 -10.45 -12.27
CA GLY A 426 25.67 -9.16 -11.93
C GLY A 426 24.74 -8.20 -11.18
N GLY A 427 23.53 -8.62 -10.78
CA GLY A 427 22.62 -7.82 -9.94
C GLY A 427 23.16 -7.63 -8.52
N SER A 428 22.90 -6.45 -7.95
CA SER A 428 23.25 -6.10 -6.58
C SER A 428 22.13 -6.47 -5.62
N PRO A 429 22.44 -6.91 -4.37
CA PRO A 429 21.42 -7.05 -3.33
C PRO A 429 20.79 -5.70 -3.00
N GLY A 430 19.51 -5.68 -2.66
CA GLY A 430 18.88 -4.44 -2.24
C GLY A 430 17.37 -4.47 -2.11
N MET A 431 16.82 -3.31 -1.80
CA MET A 431 15.39 -3.06 -1.59
C MET A 431 14.65 -2.87 -2.92
N PRO A 432 13.32 -3.03 -2.89
CA PRO A 432 12.45 -3.34 -1.73
C PRO A 432 11.90 -4.78 -1.70
N GLY A 433 12.29 -5.69 -2.57
CA GLY A 433 11.58 -6.93 -2.82
C GLY A 433 10.46 -6.76 -3.85
N GLY A 434 9.53 -7.71 -3.95
CA GLY A 434 8.45 -7.68 -4.93
C GLY A 434 7.14 -7.15 -4.37
N PHE A 435 6.46 -6.29 -5.16
CA PHE A 435 5.07 -5.88 -4.94
C PHE A 435 4.15 -6.72 -5.80
N LEU A 436 3.14 -7.31 -5.19
CA LEU A 436 2.37 -8.39 -5.79
C LEU A 436 0.91 -8.02 -6.02
N SER A 437 0.31 -8.67 -7.02
CA SER A 437 -1.13 -8.83 -7.13
C SER A 437 -1.46 -10.19 -7.75
N VAL A 438 -2.71 -10.65 -7.55
CA VAL A 438 -3.23 -11.89 -8.15
C VAL A 438 -4.38 -11.53 -9.08
N SER A 439 -4.45 -12.18 -10.24
CA SER A 439 -5.66 -12.19 -11.07
C SER A 439 -6.09 -13.62 -11.35
N ALA A 440 -7.41 -13.86 -11.29
CA ALA A 440 -7.99 -15.17 -11.54
C ALA A 440 -9.49 -15.07 -11.89
N HIS A 441 -10.03 -16.08 -12.54
CA HIS A 441 -11.47 -16.24 -12.68
C HIS A 441 -12.02 -17.05 -11.47
N GLY A 442 -12.40 -16.31 -10.41
CA GLY A 442 -12.87 -16.91 -9.17
C GLY A 442 -11.84 -17.83 -8.51
N ASP A 443 -12.25 -19.07 -8.29
CA ASP A 443 -11.43 -20.12 -7.67
C ASP A 443 -10.84 -21.13 -8.68
N ASP A 444 -10.90 -20.84 -10.00
CA ASP A 444 -10.41 -21.75 -11.04
C ASP A 444 -8.87 -21.77 -11.09
N PRO A 445 -8.21 -22.88 -10.69
CA PRO A 445 -6.76 -23.00 -10.64
C PRO A 445 -6.06 -22.84 -12.00
N ALA A 446 -6.77 -23.03 -13.11
CA ALA A 446 -6.20 -22.90 -14.45
C ALA A 446 -5.98 -21.44 -14.87
N THR A 447 -6.62 -20.48 -14.20
CA THR A 447 -6.63 -19.06 -14.61
C THR A 447 -5.70 -18.17 -13.78
N GLY A 448 -5.24 -18.64 -12.62
CA GLY A 448 -4.51 -17.82 -11.66
C GLY A 448 -3.13 -17.36 -12.12
N LEU A 449 -2.89 -16.06 -12.01
CA LEU A 449 -1.62 -15.39 -12.28
C LEU A 449 -1.19 -14.59 -11.05
N VAL A 450 0.10 -14.66 -10.69
CA VAL A 450 0.75 -13.74 -9.76
C VAL A 450 1.55 -12.73 -10.58
N TRP A 451 1.21 -11.47 -10.43
CA TRP A 451 1.91 -10.32 -11.01
C TRP A 451 2.86 -9.75 -9.97
N ALA A 452 4.09 -9.48 -10.37
CA ALA A 452 5.11 -8.98 -9.47
C ALA A 452 5.92 -7.86 -10.11
N THR A 453 6.02 -6.73 -9.44
CA THR A 453 6.92 -5.63 -9.81
C THR A 453 8.06 -5.56 -8.81
N HIS A 454 9.29 -5.43 -9.31
CA HIS A 454 10.49 -5.29 -8.48
C HIS A 454 11.65 -4.63 -9.28
N PRO A 455 12.73 -4.18 -8.61
CA PRO A 455 13.93 -3.72 -9.29
C PRO A 455 14.55 -4.83 -10.15
N TYR A 456 15.00 -4.49 -11.38
CA TYR A 456 15.46 -5.51 -12.32
C TYR A 456 16.86 -6.05 -11.98
N ARG A 457 17.81 -5.17 -11.60
CA ARG A 457 19.22 -5.55 -11.38
C ARG A 457 19.84 -4.95 -10.15
N ASP A 458 19.41 -3.74 -9.80
CA ASP A 458 20.10 -2.89 -8.84
C ASP A 458 19.23 -2.60 -7.61
N ASN A 459 19.89 -2.16 -6.55
CA ASN A 459 19.24 -1.70 -5.33
C ASN A 459 18.46 -0.39 -5.60
N ALA A 460 17.16 -0.39 -5.34
CA ALA A 460 16.32 0.81 -5.47
C ALA A 460 16.34 1.69 -4.22
N ASN A 461 17.04 1.31 -3.15
CA ASN A 461 17.17 2.16 -1.97
C ASN A 461 17.93 3.45 -2.32
N GLN A 462 17.25 4.59 -2.19
CA GLN A 462 17.80 5.92 -2.48
C GLN A 462 18.32 6.10 -3.93
N ALA A 463 17.79 5.31 -4.87
CA ALA A 463 18.17 5.36 -6.28
C ALA A 463 16.99 5.08 -7.21
N VAL A 464 16.99 5.73 -8.36
CA VAL A 464 16.08 5.41 -9.47
C VAL A 464 16.74 4.32 -10.31
N VAL A 465 16.15 3.14 -10.32
CA VAL A 465 16.66 1.97 -11.05
C VAL A 465 15.62 1.38 -11.98
N GLU A 466 16.07 0.58 -12.93
CA GLU A 466 15.20 -0.09 -13.88
C GLU A 466 14.31 -1.11 -13.17
N GLY A 467 12.99 -1.05 -13.40
CA GLY A 467 12.03 -2.03 -12.89
C GLY A 467 11.74 -3.15 -13.88
N VAL A 468 11.14 -4.23 -13.37
CA VAL A 468 10.58 -5.32 -14.16
C VAL A 468 9.20 -5.71 -13.63
N LEU A 469 8.27 -5.99 -14.54
CA LEU A 469 7.02 -6.68 -14.26
C LEU A 469 7.21 -8.15 -14.65
N ARG A 470 6.97 -9.08 -13.73
CA ARG A 470 6.97 -10.53 -13.96
C ARG A 470 5.59 -11.12 -13.73
N VAL A 471 5.30 -12.22 -14.39
CA VAL A 471 4.05 -12.95 -14.24
C VAL A 471 4.34 -14.42 -14.07
N TYR A 472 3.78 -14.99 -13.00
CA TYR A 472 3.93 -16.40 -12.66
C TYR A 472 2.57 -17.09 -12.67
N GLN A 473 2.55 -18.39 -12.99
CA GLN A 473 1.38 -19.21 -12.74
C GLN A 473 1.16 -19.31 -11.22
N ALA A 474 -0.01 -18.89 -10.72
CA ALA A 474 -0.24 -18.78 -9.29
C ALA A 474 -0.22 -20.12 -8.55
N THR A 475 -0.57 -21.22 -9.20
CA THR A 475 -0.53 -22.58 -8.63
C THR A 475 0.84 -23.25 -8.67
N ASP A 476 1.80 -22.66 -9.41
CA ASP A 476 3.16 -23.17 -9.55
C ASP A 476 4.15 -22.03 -9.89
N LEU A 477 4.76 -21.45 -8.87
CA LEU A 477 5.68 -20.32 -9.00
C LEU A 477 7.01 -20.66 -9.70
N THR A 478 7.30 -21.94 -9.96
CA THR A 478 8.46 -22.31 -10.79
C THR A 478 8.25 -21.93 -12.26
N ARG A 479 7.01 -21.63 -12.65
CA ARG A 479 6.59 -21.28 -14.00
C ARG A 479 6.39 -19.77 -14.14
N GLU A 480 7.45 -19.05 -14.45
CA GLU A 480 7.36 -17.69 -14.98
C GLU A 480 6.81 -17.74 -16.40
N VAL A 481 5.65 -17.18 -16.64
CA VAL A 481 4.95 -17.25 -17.95
C VAL A 481 5.31 -16.06 -18.83
N TRP A 482 5.63 -14.90 -18.24
CA TRP A 482 6.01 -13.69 -18.96
C TRP A 482 6.77 -12.70 -18.04
N ASN A 483 7.60 -11.85 -18.66
CA ASN A 483 8.10 -10.63 -18.01
C ASN A 483 8.35 -9.50 -19.02
N SER A 484 8.41 -8.26 -18.53
CA SER A 484 8.54 -7.05 -19.34
C SER A 484 9.90 -6.90 -20.07
N LYS A 485 10.86 -7.81 -19.82
CA LYS A 485 12.16 -7.87 -20.52
C LYS A 485 12.15 -8.88 -21.67
N MET A 486 11.11 -9.72 -21.78
CA MET A 486 10.90 -10.56 -22.95
C MET A 486 10.53 -9.67 -24.15
N LYS A 487 10.82 -10.10 -25.38
CA LYS A 487 10.50 -9.32 -26.58
C LYS A 487 9.01 -8.98 -26.59
N ALA A 488 8.72 -7.67 -26.69
CA ALA A 488 7.36 -7.21 -26.93
C ALA A 488 6.84 -7.84 -28.23
N LEU A 489 5.54 -8.15 -28.28
CA LEU A 489 4.83 -8.28 -29.56
C LEU A 489 5.25 -7.10 -30.44
N ALA A 490 5.73 -7.37 -31.65
CA ALA A 490 5.80 -6.34 -32.66
C ALA A 490 4.39 -5.74 -32.72
N ALA A 491 4.31 -4.42 -32.56
CA ALA A 491 3.03 -3.73 -32.64
C ALA A 491 2.30 -4.25 -33.86
N LEU A 492 1.09 -4.73 -33.68
CA LEU A 492 0.22 -5.03 -34.80
C LEU A 492 0.04 -3.72 -35.55
N SER A 493 0.73 -3.61 -36.70
CA SER A 493 0.69 -2.50 -37.64
C SER A 493 -0.68 -2.37 -38.29
#